data_79d65ad5eb11a1017322be8e9e9fe458
#
_entry.id   79d65ad5eb11a1017322be8e9e9fe458
#
_cell.length_a   1.000
_cell.length_b   1.000
_cell.length_c   1.000
_cell.angle_alpha   90.00
_cell.angle_beta   90.00
_cell.angle_gamma   90.00
#
_symmetry.space_group_name_H-M   'P 1'
#
loop_
_entity.id
_entity.type
_entity.pdbx_description
1 polymer ?
#
loop_
_entity_poly.entity_id
_entity_poly.type
_entity_poly.pdbx_seq_one_letter_code
_entity_poly.pdbx_strand_id
1 'polypeptide(L)'
;MPESVLSQAHRLRNGRFSEPGRIYLLTTTVQNRQPLLSEFAVGRLLVSELRATHEQGWVSSLAWVVMPDHLHWLVRLEQHSLDELMQRIKGKSAWQINSYLGRRGPLWQRGYHDRALRREEDLQAMARYVVANPLRARLVNRMGDYPLWDAIWL
;
A
#
# COMPACT_ATOMS: atom_id res chain seq x y z
N MET A 1 0.73 -5.06 -23.04
CA MET A 1 1.01 -3.71 -22.62
C MET A 1 1.25 -3.50 -21.12
N PRO A 2 0.80 -4.37 -20.26
CA PRO A 2 0.96 -4.11 -18.82
C PRO A 2 2.39 -3.80 -18.41
N GLU A 3 3.35 -4.55 -18.91
CA GLU A 3 4.73 -4.33 -18.54
C GLU A 3 5.28 -3.00 -19.04
N SER A 4 4.98 -2.63 -20.27
CA SER A 4 5.45 -1.36 -20.82
C SER A 4 4.76 -0.17 -20.13
N VAL A 5 3.48 -0.31 -19.79
CA VAL A 5 2.77 0.73 -19.03
C VAL A 5 3.37 0.89 -17.64
N LEU A 6 3.60 -0.21 -16.94
CA LEU A 6 4.22 -0.16 -15.62
C LEU A 6 5.62 0.43 -15.68
N SER A 7 6.40 0.06 -16.68
CA SER A 7 7.74 0.59 -16.87
C SER A 7 7.72 2.09 -17.13
N GLN A 8 6.80 2.54 -17.98
CA GLN A 8 6.66 3.97 -18.26
C GLN A 8 6.21 4.74 -17.03
N ALA A 9 5.22 4.21 -16.31
CA ALA A 9 4.74 4.85 -15.09
C ALA A 9 5.84 4.95 -14.05
N HIS A 10 6.63 3.89 -13.89
CA HIS A 10 7.75 3.88 -12.96
C HIS A 10 8.77 4.96 -13.32
N ARG A 11 9.14 5.08 -14.59
CA ARG A 11 10.07 6.11 -15.05
C ARG A 11 9.55 7.51 -14.87
N LEU A 12 8.24 7.70 -15.09
CA LEU A 12 7.60 9.00 -14.93
C LEU A 12 7.59 9.45 -13.47
N ARG A 13 7.49 8.52 -12.53
CA ARG A 13 7.53 8.84 -11.10
C ARG A 13 8.90 9.28 -10.64
N ASN A 14 9.93 8.77 -11.29
CA ASN A 14 11.29 8.83 -10.80
C ASN A 14 11.79 10.27 -10.68
N GLY A 15 11.88 10.77 -9.45
CA GLY A 15 12.39 12.10 -9.13
C GLY A 15 11.49 13.27 -9.50
N ARG A 16 10.47 13.03 -10.32
CA ARG A 16 9.67 14.11 -10.90
C ARG A 16 8.34 14.30 -10.20
N PHE A 17 7.73 13.24 -9.72
CA PHE A 17 6.40 13.28 -9.12
C PHE A 17 6.38 13.01 -7.63
N SER A 18 7.54 12.80 -7.03
CA SER A 18 7.65 12.60 -5.60
C SER A 18 7.83 13.95 -4.93
N GLU A 19 6.74 14.53 -4.45
CA GLU A 19 6.77 15.85 -3.83
C GLU A 19 6.41 15.74 -2.35
N PRO A 20 7.30 16.18 -1.44
CA PRO A 20 6.95 16.25 -0.02
C PRO A 20 5.69 17.08 0.21
N GLY A 21 4.86 16.63 1.13
CA GLY A 21 3.59 17.28 1.45
C GLY A 21 2.44 16.86 0.55
N ARG A 22 2.72 16.18 -0.54
CA ARG A 22 1.68 15.71 -1.45
C ARG A 22 1.10 14.39 -0.98
N ILE A 23 -0.17 14.15 -1.33
CA ILE A 23 -0.90 12.96 -0.93
C ILE A 23 -1.00 12.02 -2.11
N TYR A 24 -0.71 10.75 -1.87
CA TYR A 24 -0.71 9.71 -2.90
C TYR A 24 -1.49 8.50 -2.42
N LEU A 25 -2.25 7.89 -3.34
CA LEU A 25 -2.78 6.55 -3.16
C LEU A 25 -1.80 5.58 -3.81
N LEU A 26 -1.24 4.69 -3.00
CA LEU A 26 -0.26 3.70 -3.44
C LEU A 26 -0.90 2.32 -3.45
N THR A 27 -0.63 1.56 -4.51
CA THR A 27 -1.14 0.19 -4.62
C THR A 27 0.00 -0.72 -5.03
N THR A 28 0.17 -1.82 -4.31
CA THR A 28 1.14 -2.84 -4.66
C THR A 28 0.51 -4.22 -4.54
N THR A 29 0.86 -5.11 -5.44
CA THR A 29 0.19 -6.40 -5.62
C THR A 29 1.18 -7.54 -5.42
N VAL A 30 0.72 -8.60 -4.75
CA VAL A 30 1.50 -9.81 -4.53
C VAL A 30 1.76 -10.50 -5.87
N GLN A 31 2.96 -11.06 -6.01
CA GLN A 31 3.38 -11.78 -7.22
C GLN A 31 2.38 -12.87 -7.56
N ASN A 32 1.96 -12.91 -8.83
CA ASN A 32 0.96 -13.85 -9.35
C ASN A 32 -0.39 -13.75 -8.62
N ARG A 33 -0.65 -12.64 -7.93
CA ARG A 33 -1.87 -12.39 -7.16
C ARG A 33 -2.18 -13.50 -6.16
N GLN A 34 -1.16 -14.16 -5.64
CA GLN A 34 -1.35 -15.16 -4.59
C GLN A 34 -1.93 -14.50 -3.34
N PRO A 35 -2.93 -15.10 -2.69
CA PRO A 35 -3.58 -14.47 -1.54
C PRO A 35 -2.80 -14.64 -0.24
N LEU A 36 -1.51 -14.32 -0.27
CA LEU A 36 -0.61 -14.53 0.87
C LEU A 36 -0.94 -13.63 2.05
N LEU A 37 -1.58 -12.48 1.81
CA LEU A 37 -1.91 -11.53 2.86
C LEU A 37 -3.23 -11.84 3.56
N SER A 38 -3.94 -12.90 3.14
CA SER A 38 -5.22 -13.28 3.73
C SER A 38 -5.09 -13.82 5.16
N GLU A 39 -3.94 -14.39 5.50
CA GLU A 39 -3.67 -14.82 6.86
C GLU A 39 -3.42 -13.59 7.74
N PHE A 40 -4.15 -13.49 8.84
CA PHE A 40 -4.10 -12.30 9.71
C PHE A 40 -2.68 -11.99 10.16
N ALA A 41 -1.94 -13.00 10.60
CA ALA A 41 -0.56 -12.81 11.08
C ALA A 41 0.34 -12.21 9.99
N VAL A 42 0.16 -12.66 8.74
CA VAL A 42 0.94 -12.15 7.59
C VAL A 42 0.56 -10.70 7.31
N GLY A 43 -0.73 -10.41 7.27
CA GLY A 43 -1.19 -9.03 7.08
C GLY A 43 -0.66 -8.09 8.16
N ARG A 44 -0.61 -8.55 9.40
CA ARG A 44 -0.07 -7.75 10.51
C ARG A 44 1.42 -7.45 10.34
N LEU A 45 2.19 -8.33 9.73
CA LEU A 45 3.59 -8.04 9.42
C LEU A 45 3.71 -6.85 8.46
N LEU A 46 2.86 -6.81 7.44
CA LEU A 46 2.83 -5.68 6.52
C LEU A 46 2.41 -4.40 7.25
N VAL A 47 1.36 -4.45 8.05
CA VAL A 47 0.88 -3.30 8.83
C VAL A 47 1.98 -2.75 9.73
N SER A 48 2.79 -3.63 10.31
CA SER A 48 3.93 -3.24 11.13
C SER A 48 4.91 -2.35 10.36
N GLU A 49 5.17 -2.67 9.09
CA GLU A 49 6.05 -1.86 8.25
C GLU A 49 5.41 -0.52 7.88
N LEU A 50 4.11 -0.50 7.61
CA LEU A 50 3.40 0.76 7.36
C LEU A 50 3.52 1.68 8.58
N ARG A 51 3.31 1.12 9.77
CA ARG A 51 3.42 1.86 11.02
C ARG A 51 4.83 2.40 11.24
N ALA A 52 5.84 1.59 10.95
CA ALA A 52 7.23 2.00 11.13
C ALA A 52 7.59 3.21 10.26
N THR A 53 7.15 3.25 9.01
CA THR A 53 7.41 4.39 8.15
C THR A 53 6.71 5.65 8.62
N HIS A 54 5.50 5.51 9.18
CA HIS A 54 4.79 6.63 9.79
C HIS A 54 5.53 7.15 11.01
N GLU A 55 5.91 6.26 11.91
CA GLU A 55 6.62 6.63 13.14
C GLU A 55 7.98 7.26 12.87
N GLN A 56 8.65 6.83 11.81
CA GLN A 56 9.96 7.37 11.42
C GLN A 56 9.86 8.65 10.58
N GLY A 57 8.65 9.13 10.31
CA GLY A 57 8.46 10.39 9.63
C GLY A 57 8.64 10.35 8.12
N TRP A 58 8.67 9.17 7.50
CA TRP A 58 8.71 9.06 6.04
C TRP A 58 7.40 9.52 5.42
N VAL A 59 6.30 9.17 6.06
CA VAL A 59 4.95 9.51 5.62
C VAL A 59 4.07 9.84 6.81
N SER A 60 2.97 10.53 6.54
CA SER A 60 1.79 10.50 7.41
C SER A 60 0.84 9.49 6.78
N SER A 61 0.59 8.38 7.47
CA SER A 61 -0.31 7.34 6.99
C SER A 61 -1.74 7.78 7.25
N LEU A 62 -2.54 7.89 6.20
CA LEU A 62 -3.89 8.45 6.31
C LEU A 62 -4.97 7.38 6.29
N ALA A 63 -4.80 6.36 5.48
CA ALA A 63 -5.70 5.22 5.41
C ALA A 63 -4.98 4.07 4.74
N TRP A 64 -5.35 2.84 5.08
CA TRP A 64 -4.83 1.67 4.40
C TRP A 64 -5.83 0.52 4.51
N VAL A 65 -5.74 -0.39 3.56
CA VAL A 65 -6.41 -1.68 3.62
C VAL A 65 -5.49 -2.73 3.03
N VAL A 66 -5.32 -3.82 3.75
CA VAL A 66 -4.55 -4.98 3.29
C VAL A 66 -5.53 -6.02 2.78
N MET A 67 -5.62 -6.14 1.47
CA MET A 67 -6.44 -7.15 0.80
C MET A 67 -5.66 -8.46 0.71
N PRO A 68 -6.31 -9.59 0.39
CA PRO A 68 -5.58 -10.87 0.34
C PRO A 68 -4.37 -10.88 -0.58
N ASP A 69 -4.39 -10.13 -1.68
CA ASP A 69 -3.35 -10.16 -2.70
C ASP A 69 -2.78 -8.79 -3.04
N HIS A 70 -3.15 -7.75 -2.30
CA HIS A 70 -2.63 -6.40 -2.57
C HIS A 70 -2.86 -5.47 -1.38
N LEU A 71 -2.18 -4.33 -1.44
CA LEU A 71 -2.27 -3.25 -0.45
C LEU A 71 -2.73 -1.99 -1.15
N HIS A 72 -3.68 -1.28 -0.55
CA HIS A 72 -3.95 0.13 -0.86
C HIS A 72 -3.54 0.97 0.33
N TRP A 73 -2.76 2.02 0.09
CA TRP A 73 -2.21 2.84 1.15
C TRP A 73 -2.26 4.32 0.76
N LEU A 74 -2.99 5.09 1.52
CA LEU A 74 -3.14 6.54 1.30
C LEU A 74 -2.20 7.26 2.25
N VAL A 75 -1.25 8.02 1.71
CA VAL A 75 -0.20 8.66 2.49
C VAL A 75 0.01 10.11 2.08
N ARG A 76 0.42 10.94 3.04
CA ARG A 76 1.11 12.20 2.73
C ARG A 76 2.60 11.92 2.78
N LEU A 77 3.30 12.23 1.70
CA LEU A 77 4.74 12.02 1.64
C LEU A 77 5.43 13.13 2.44
N GLU A 78 6.26 12.76 3.42
CA GLU A 78 6.98 13.73 4.24
C GLU A 78 8.46 13.79 3.86
N GLN A 79 9.09 12.64 3.68
CA GLN A 79 10.50 12.54 3.36
C GLN A 79 10.73 11.45 2.32
N HIS A 80 11.80 11.55 1.59
CA HIS A 80 12.22 10.60 0.57
C HIS A 80 11.31 10.61 -0.65
N SER A 81 11.66 9.84 -1.65
CA SER A 81 10.85 9.68 -2.85
C SER A 81 9.85 8.54 -2.67
N LEU A 82 8.85 8.48 -3.54
CA LEU A 82 7.93 7.33 -3.57
C LEU A 82 8.68 6.04 -3.87
N ASP A 83 9.67 6.08 -4.77
CA ASP A 83 10.45 4.90 -5.10
C ASP A 83 11.23 4.38 -3.89
N GLU A 84 11.84 5.29 -3.12
CA GLU A 84 12.54 4.90 -1.90
C GLU A 84 11.58 4.32 -0.86
N LEU A 85 10.43 4.95 -0.70
CA LEU A 85 9.40 4.48 0.22
C LEU A 85 8.94 3.08 -0.14
N MET A 86 8.59 2.86 -1.40
CA MET A 86 8.06 1.57 -1.84
C MET A 86 9.14 0.50 -1.85
N GLN A 87 10.38 0.85 -2.16
CA GLN A 87 11.50 -0.08 -2.07
C GLN A 87 11.65 -0.57 -0.62
N ARG A 88 11.57 0.34 0.34
CA ARG A 88 11.67 -0.01 1.76
C ARG A 88 10.52 -0.91 2.20
N ILE A 89 9.27 -0.49 1.90
CA ILE A 89 8.08 -1.24 2.30
C ILE A 89 8.10 -2.64 1.71
N LYS A 90 8.37 -2.74 0.42
CA LYS A 90 8.35 -4.03 -0.27
C LYS A 90 9.50 -4.92 0.18
N GLY A 91 10.69 -4.35 0.35
CA GLY A 91 11.86 -5.13 0.78
C GLY A 91 11.70 -5.69 2.18
N LYS A 92 11.34 -4.83 3.13
CA LYS A 92 11.22 -5.25 4.53
C LYS A 92 10.04 -6.20 4.74
N SER A 93 8.88 -5.90 4.14
CA SER A 93 7.73 -6.79 4.28
C SER A 93 7.98 -8.14 3.62
N ALA A 94 8.64 -8.17 2.46
CA ALA A 94 8.96 -9.42 1.79
C ALA A 94 9.88 -10.27 2.66
N TRP A 95 10.89 -9.67 3.27
CA TRP A 95 11.79 -10.40 4.15
C TRP A 95 11.05 -11.00 5.34
N GLN A 96 10.23 -10.20 6.01
CA GLN A 96 9.50 -10.66 7.18
C GLN A 96 8.47 -11.74 6.82
N ILE A 97 7.70 -11.53 5.77
CA ILE A 97 6.64 -12.45 5.37
C ILE A 97 7.23 -13.77 4.87
N ASN A 98 8.26 -13.69 4.02
CA ASN A 98 8.92 -14.89 3.53
C ASN A 98 9.56 -15.68 4.67
N SER A 99 10.17 -15.00 5.65
CA SER A 99 10.73 -15.66 6.82
C SER A 99 9.66 -16.37 7.63
N TYR A 100 8.53 -15.70 7.86
CA TYR A 100 7.41 -16.26 8.61
C TYR A 100 6.81 -17.49 7.92
N LEU A 101 6.65 -17.40 6.60
CA LEU A 101 6.03 -18.47 5.81
C LEU A 101 7.01 -19.58 5.40
N GLY A 102 8.31 -19.42 5.65
CA GLY A 102 9.33 -20.34 5.16
C GLY A 102 9.41 -20.36 3.64
N ARG A 103 9.23 -19.23 3.01
CA ARG A 103 9.06 -19.07 1.58
C ARG A 103 10.28 -18.35 0.99
N ARG A 104 10.58 -18.61 -0.29
CA ARG A 104 11.66 -17.93 -1.02
C ARG A 104 11.13 -17.29 -2.28
N GLY A 105 11.89 -16.35 -2.82
CA GLY A 105 11.57 -15.65 -4.05
C GLY A 105 10.78 -14.38 -3.83
N PRO A 106 10.44 -13.69 -4.92
CA PRO A 106 9.78 -12.39 -4.81
C PRO A 106 8.37 -12.55 -4.21
N LEU A 107 8.06 -11.66 -3.27
CA LEU A 107 6.72 -11.58 -2.70
C LEU A 107 5.82 -10.68 -3.54
N TRP A 108 6.34 -9.53 -3.96
CA TRP A 108 5.57 -8.51 -4.66
C TRP A 108 5.84 -8.52 -6.15
N GLN A 109 4.86 -8.10 -6.94
CA GLN A 109 5.08 -7.77 -8.34
C GLN A 109 6.06 -6.60 -8.42
N ARG A 110 6.76 -6.49 -9.55
CA ARG A 110 7.63 -5.33 -9.80
C ARG A 110 6.77 -4.09 -9.93
N GLY A 111 7.32 -2.97 -9.45
CA GLY A 111 6.66 -1.69 -9.53
C GLY A 111 5.51 -1.53 -8.55
N TYR A 112 4.78 -0.48 -8.73
CA TYR A 112 3.60 -0.14 -7.92
C TYR A 112 2.81 0.91 -8.69
N HIS A 113 1.56 1.13 -8.29
CA HIS A 113 0.74 2.20 -8.84
C HIS A 113 0.68 3.33 -7.84
N ASP A 114 0.72 4.56 -8.35
CA ASP A 114 0.57 5.75 -7.54
C ASP A 114 -0.39 6.71 -8.21
N ARG A 115 -1.18 7.37 -7.39
CA ARG A 115 -2.12 8.39 -7.84
C ARG A 115 -2.02 9.58 -6.90
N ALA A 116 -1.62 10.73 -7.44
CA ALA A 116 -1.55 11.96 -6.67
C ALA A 116 -2.95 12.54 -6.50
N LEU A 117 -3.28 12.94 -5.28
CA LEU A 117 -4.52 13.65 -5.02
C LEU A 117 -4.28 15.15 -5.19
N ARG A 118 -5.29 15.84 -5.72
CA ARG A 118 -5.17 17.27 -6.04
C ARG A 118 -5.75 18.17 -4.97
N ARG A 119 -6.80 17.73 -4.29
CA ARG A 119 -7.56 18.55 -3.37
C ARG A 119 -7.86 17.83 -2.09
N GLU A 120 -8.04 18.59 -1.03
CA GLU A 120 -8.35 18.05 0.28
C GLU A 120 -9.72 17.41 0.35
N GLU A 121 -10.70 17.92 -0.39
CA GLU A 121 -12.03 17.31 -0.42
C GLU A 121 -12.02 15.91 -1.04
N ASP A 122 -11.04 15.60 -1.88
CA ASP A 122 -10.90 14.26 -2.46
C ASP A 122 -10.37 13.26 -1.43
N LEU A 123 -9.73 13.75 -0.39
CA LEU A 123 -9.02 12.93 0.58
C LEU A 123 -9.95 12.04 1.38
N GLN A 124 -11.02 12.59 1.95
CA GLN A 124 -11.99 11.79 2.72
C GLN A 124 -12.70 10.77 1.84
N ALA A 125 -13.09 11.19 0.63
CA ALA A 125 -13.72 10.29 -0.32
C ALA A 125 -12.77 9.14 -0.70
N MET A 126 -11.49 9.46 -0.91
CA MET A 126 -10.50 8.44 -1.23
C MET A 126 -10.25 7.51 -0.05
N ALA A 127 -10.20 8.04 1.17
CA ALA A 127 -10.04 7.20 2.36
C ALA A 127 -11.20 6.22 2.50
N ARG A 128 -12.44 6.69 2.30
CA ARG A 128 -13.61 5.82 2.32
C ARG A 128 -13.54 4.76 1.22
N TYR A 129 -13.10 5.16 0.04
CA TYR A 129 -12.92 4.23 -1.08
C TYR A 129 -11.92 3.13 -0.71
N VAL A 130 -10.80 3.50 -0.12
CA VAL A 130 -9.76 2.57 0.30
C VAL A 130 -10.31 1.54 1.29
N VAL A 131 -10.90 2.02 2.40
CA VAL A 131 -11.33 1.11 3.48
C VAL A 131 -12.57 0.30 3.10
N ALA A 132 -13.32 0.72 2.09
CA ALA A 132 -14.49 -0.02 1.61
C ALA A 132 -14.14 -1.14 0.63
N ASN A 133 -12.85 -1.35 0.29
CA ASN A 133 -12.44 -2.42 -0.60
C ASN A 133 -12.96 -3.80 -0.21
N PRO A 134 -12.89 -4.21 1.08
CA PRO A 134 -13.42 -5.52 1.46
C PRO A 134 -14.92 -5.68 1.21
N LEU A 135 -15.70 -4.61 1.33
CA LEU A 135 -17.12 -4.62 0.99
C LEU A 135 -17.32 -4.83 -0.51
N ARG A 136 -16.60 -4.06 -1.33
CA ARG A 136 -16.71 -4.16 -2.79
C ARG A 136 -16.27 -5.53 -3.30
N ALA A 137 -15.27 -6.13 -2.65
CA ALA A 137 -14.78 -7.46 -3.00
C ALA A 137 -15.65 -8.58 -2.39
N ARG A 138 -16.70 -8.23 -1.65
CA ARG A 138 -17.61 -9.18 -1.01
C ARG A 138 -16.92 -10.14 -0.03
N LEU A 139 -15.84 -9.67 0.60
CA LEU A 139 -15.16 -10.42 1.65
C LEU A 139 -15.90 -10.34 2.97
N VAL A 140 -16.60 -9.23 3.20
CA VAL A 140 -17.40 -8.99 4.41
C VAL A 140 -18.67 -8.24 4.02
N ASN A 141 -19.66 -8.26 4.91
CA ASN A 141 -20.91 -7.50 4.75
C ASN A 141 -20.84 -6.14 5.43
N ARG A 142 -19.91 -5.95 6.37
CA ARG A 142 -19.70 -4.68 7.09
C ARG A 142 -18.21 -4.44 7.23
N MET A 143 -17.80 -3.17 7.13
CA MET A 143 -16.41 -2.76 7.26
C MET A 143 -15.79 -3.23 8.58
N GLY A 144 -16.57 -3.14 9.67
CA GLY A 144 -16.08 -3.54 10.99
C GLY A 144 -15.72 -5.02 11.11
N ASP A 145 -16.18 -5.86 10.18
CA ASP A 145 -15.87 -7.28 10.19
C ASP A 145 -14.56 -7.61 9.48
N TYR A 146 -13.95 -6.63 8.78
CA TYR A 146 -12.66 -6.85 8.13
C TYR A 146 -11.55 -6.31 9.04
N PRO A 147 -10.54 -7.14 9.41
CA PRO A 147 -9.60 -6.76 10.46
C PRO A 147 -8.42 -5.91 10.01
N LEU A 148 -8.14 -5.82 8.70
CA LEU A 148 -6.90 -5.23 8.20
C LEU A 148 -7.14 -3.93 7.45
N TRP A 149 -7.63 -2.91 8.17
CA TRP A 149 -7.76 -1.57 7.63
C TRP A 149 -7.68 -0.54 8.76
N ASP A 150 -7.37 0.71 8.40
CA ASP A 150 -7.44 1.85 9.31
C ASP A 150 -7.57 3.13 8.50
N ALA A 151 -8.11 4.18 9.15
CA ALA A 151 -8.18 5.52 8.57
C ALA A 151 -8.30 6.53 9.69
N ILE A 152 -7.64 7.69 9.52
CA ILE A 152 -7.59 8.71 10.57
C ILE A 152 -8.95 9.39 10.82
N TRP A 153 -9.90 9.25 9.89
CA TRP A 153 -11.24 9.85 10.02
C TRP A 153 -12.32 8.89 10.47
N LEU A 154 -11.99 7.64 10.72
CA LEU A 154 -13.02 6.62 11.04
C LEU A 154 -12.76 5.92 12.36
#